data_ded8a94a90d33dff1bbb4f0b8ac1facc
#
_entry.id   ded8a94a90d33dff1bbb4f0b8ac1facc
#
_cell.length_a   1.000
_cell.length_b   1.000
_cell.length_c   1.000
_cell.angle_alpha   90.00
_cell.angle_beta   90.00
_cell.angle_gamma   90.00
#
_symmetry.space_group_name_H-M   'P 1'
#
loop_
_entity.id
_entity.type
_entity.pdbx_description
1 polymer ?
#
loop_
_entity_poly.entity_id
_entity_poly.type
_entity_poly.pdbx_seq_one_letter_code
_entity_poly.pdbx_strand_id
1 'polypeptide(L)'
;MLMSDSPPRPPAIVAVAGAKGGVGKSTLAYELAAALDAVLVDLDWDTGGVSDFWGAKPSRRLVDALERSAPRAPRPLRDARRPDLVPTHPLLSEVMLNPDELADHIEAWRDQWGRRVVLDTHPGTSRLGDAALAVADLVVCPILLEPKPLNSLTGMLQERPDHPWVFVPNMVGVSPPRAMIERVRALVGDRPVASPIGRHAVLARRVRPGAVVLEHRPGRALARAQEEILAATGEVRALLDELEARP
;
A
#
# COMPACT_ATOMS: atom_id res chain seq x y z
N MET A 1 24.10 -32.55 7.98
CA MET A 1 23.51 -31.36 7.38
C MET A 1 22.39 -30.94 8.32
N LEU A 2 22.71 -30.05 9.26
CA LEU A 2 21.74 -29.54 10.25
C LEU A 2 20.83 -28.58 9.48
N MET A 3 19.57 -28.96 9.28
CA MET A 3 18.54 -28.02 8.83
C MET A 3 18.42 -26.94 9.93
N SER A 4 18.59 -25.69 9.54
CA SER A 4 18.39 -24.55 10.43
C SER A 4 16.92 -24.55 10.87
N ASP A 5 16.67 -24.81 12.15
CA ASP A 5 15.35 -24.81 12.81
C ASP A 5 14.91 -23.36 13.15
N SER A 6 15.24 -22.39 12.29
CA SER A 6 14.71 -21.05 12.46
C SER A 6 13.22 -21.07 12.16
N PRO A 7 12.37 -20.49 13.03
CA PRO A 7 10.95 -20.41 12.75
C PRO A 7 10.73 -19.62 11.45
N PRO A 8 9.70 -19.97 10.66
CA PRO A 8 9.39 -19.23 9.45
C PRO A 8 9.14 -17.75 9.80
N ARG A 9 9.58 -16.84 8.93
CA ARG A 9 9.32 -15.41 9.09
C ARG A 9 7.80 -15.17 9.18
N PRO A 10 7.38 -14.20 9.99
CA PRO A 10 5.98 -13.79 9.98
C PRO A 10 5.59 -13.22 8.60
N PRO A 11 4.29 -13.24 8.24
CA PRO A 11 3.82 -12.63 7.01
C PRO A 11 4.22 -11.14 6.90
N ALA A 12 4.56 -10.69 5.71
CA ALA A 12 5.11 -9.35 5.51
C ALA A 12 4.10 -8.21 5.76
N ILE A 13 4.63 -7.06 6.19
CA ILE A 13 3.93 -5.77 6.27
C ILE A 13 4.38 -4.90 5.09
N VAL A 14 3.42 -4.37 4.34
CA VAL A 14 3.66 -3.50 3.18
C VAL A 14 3.06 -2.13 3.44
N ALA A 15 3.84 -1.07 3.40
CA ALA A 15 3.33 0.29 3.40
C ALA A 15 3.17 0.81 1.96
N VAL A 16 2.03 1.40 1.62
CA VAL A 16 1.86 2.13 0.36
C VAL A 16 1.97 3.62 0.68
N ALA A 17 3.08 4.24 0.28
CA ALA A 17 3.45 5.58 0.68
C ALA A 17 3.82 6.47 -0.51
N GLY A 18 3.67 7.77 -0.34
CA GLY A 18 4.07 8.75 -1.35
C GLY A 18 3.92 10.17 -0.83
N ALA A 19 4.85 11.02 -1.19
CA ALA A 19 4.97 12.39 -0.67
C ALA A 19 3.83 13.32 -1.11
N LYS A 20 2.95 12.89 -2.03
CA LYS A 20 1.90 13.75 -2.60
C LYS A 20 0.56 13.04 -2.70
N GLY A 21 -0.53 13.81 -2.53
CA GLY A 21 -1.89 13.36 -2.83
C GLY A 21 -2.12 13.13 -4.33
N GLY A 22 -3.08 12.26 -4.67
CA GLY A 22 -3.49 12.03 -6.06
C GLY A 22 -2.56 11.17 -6.92
N VAL A 23 -1.50 10.59 -6.35
CA VAL A 23 -0.58 9.69 -7.10
C VAL A 23 -1.11 8.26 -7.23
N GLY A 24 -2.25 7.95 -6.61
CA GLY A 24 -2.91 6.65 -6.69
C GLY A 24 -2.54 5.68 -5.57
N LYS A 25 -2.05 6.16 -4.43
CA LYS A 25 -1.72 5.31 -3.26
C LYS A 25 -2.87 4.40 -2.87
N SER A 26 -4.02 4.97 -2.51
CA SER A 26 -5.19 4.23 -2.03
C SER A 26 -5.72 3.21 -3.06
N THR A 27 -5.69 3.56 -4.36
CA THR A 27 -6.05 2.62 -5.43
C THR A 27 -5.06 1.46 -5.48
N LEU A 28 -3.76 1.75 -5.42
CA LEU A 28 -2.72 0.72 -5.45
C LEU A 28 -2.75 -0.15 -4.19
N ALA A 29 -2.92 0.45 -3.00
CA ALA A 29 -3.07 -0.28 -1.74
C ALA A 29 -4.26 -1.25 -1.77
N TYR A 30 -5.39 -0.79 -2.33
CA TYR A 30 -6.60 -1.60 -2.48
C TYR A 30 -6.39 -2.81 -3.39
N GLU A 31 -5.85 -2.60 -4.57
CA GLU A 31 -5.60 -3.66 -5.54
C GLU A 31 -4.49 -4.62 -5.06
N LEU A 32 -3.45 -4.08 -4.44
CA LEU A 32 -2.35 -4.86 -3.87
C LEU A 32 -2.84 -5.76 -2.73
N ALA A 33 -3.63 -5.23 -1.79
CA ALA A 33 -4.19 -6.02 -0.70
C ALA A 33 -5.09 -7.15 -1.22
N ALA A 34 -5.91 -6.88 -2.24
CA ALA A 34 -6.72 -7.90 -2.90
C ALA A 34 -5.86 -8.95 -3.61
N ALA A 35 -4.83 -8.53 -4.35
CA ALA A 35 -3.93 -9.44 -5.05
C ALA A 35 -3.13 -10.33 -4.09
N LEU A 36 -2.71 -9.82 -2.94
CA LEU A 36 -1.90 -10.52 -1.92
C LEU A 36 -2.75 -11.35 -0.94
N ASP A 37 -4.07 -11.27 -0.99
CA ASP A 37 -4.97 -11.78 0.06
C ASP A 37 -4.59 -11.22 1.46
N ALA A 38 -4.21 -9.95 1.50
CA ALA A 38 -3.76 -9.27 2.71
C ALA A 38 -4.90 -8.56 3.44
N VAL A 39 -4.69 -8.23 4.71
CA VAL A 39 -5.55 -7.29 5.44
C VAL A 39 -5.10 -5.87 5.11
N LEU A 40 -6.02 -5.07 4.56
CA LEU A 40 -5.80 -3.65 4.29
C LEU A 40 -6.16 -2.83 5.54
N VAL A 41 -5.23 -2.01 6.01
CA VAL A 41 -5.47 -1.06 7.11
C VAL A 41 -5.39 0.36 6.53
N ASP A 42 -6.48 1.11 6.69
CA ASP A 42 -6.58 2.48 6.19
C ASP A 42 -6.10 3.47 7.27
N LEU A 43 -4.89 3.96 7.12
CA LEU A 43 -4.27 4.97 8.00
C LEU A 43 -4.45 6.41 7.47
N ASP A 44 -5.17 6.58 6.35
CA ASP A 44 -5.52 7.90 5.82
C ASP A 44 -6.89 8.34 6.38
N TRP A 45 -6.89 9.33 7.25
CA TRP A 45 -8.12 9.85 7.90
C TRP A 45 -8.91 10.83 7.05
N ASP A 46 -8.38 11.23 5.90
CA ASP A 46 -9.07 12.14 4.99
C ASP A 46 -10.21 11.42 4.25
N THR A 47 -11.20 12.20 3.83
CA THR A 47 -12.32 11.68 3.03
C THR A 47 -11.88 11.35 1.60
N GLY A 48 -12.53 10.36 0.99
CA GLY A 48 -12.24 9.94 -0.39
C GLY A 48 -11.14 8.90 -0.52
N GLY A 49 -10.63 8.35 0.61
CA GLY A 49 -9.64 7.28 0.66
C GLY A 49 -10.21 5.87 0.44
N VAL A 50 -9.45 4.87 0.86
CA VAL A 50 -9.78 3.45 0.70
C VAL A 50 -11.10 3.06 1.36
N SER A 51 -11.38 3.58 2.56
CA SER A 51 -12.61 3.26 3.30
C SER A 51 -13.86 3.70 2.56
N ASP A 52 -13.86 4.91 1.99
CA ASP A 52 -14.97 5.42 1.19
C ASP A 52 -15.12 4.62 -0.11
N PHE A 53 -14.01 4.33 -0.79
CA PHE A 53 -14.02 3.53 -2.00
C PHE A 53 -14.51 2.10 -1.76
N TRP A 54 -14.16 1.50 -0.64
CA TRP A 54 -14.66 0.19 -0.21
C TRP A 54 -16.17 0.26 0.07
N GLY A 55 -16.70 1.43 0.39
CA GLY A 55 -18.08 1.64 0.84
C GLY A 55 -18.28 1.27 2.31
N ALA A 56 -17.23 1.41 3.11
CA ALA A 56 -17.29 1.17 4.54
C ALA A 56 -18.09 2.28 5.22
N LYS A 57 -18.94 1.88 6.20
CA LYS A 57 -19.56 2.86 7.10
C LYS A 57 -18.52 3.34 8.12
N PRO A 58 -18.56 4.60 8.57
CA PRO A 58 -17.70 5.10 9.63
C PRO A 58 -17.68 4.15 10.83
N SER A 59 -16.48 3.78 11.28
CA SER A 59 -16.30 2.82 12.37
C SER A 59 -15.07 3.16 13.19
N ARG A 60 -15.23 3.19 14.53
CA ARG A 60 -14.12 3.43 15.45
C ARG A 60 -13.19 2.22 15.65
N ARG A 61 -13.36 1.12 14.91
CA ARG A 61 -12.60 -0.14 15.12
C ARG A 61 -11.10 0.07 15.20
N LEU A 62 -10.55 0.88 14.29
CA LEU A 62 -9.12 1.17 14.25
C LEU A 62 -8.71 2.04 15.45
N VAL A 63 -9.42 3.13 15.69
CA VAL A 63 -9.18 4.03 16.84
C VAL A 63 -9.27 3.25 18.15
N ASP A 64 -10.37 2.51 18.36
CA ASP A 64 -10.58 1.72 19.58
C ASP A 64 -9.49 0.63 19.77
N ALA A 65 -8.92 0.11 18.68
CA ALA A 65 -7.83 -0.85 18.75
C ALA A 65 -6.50 -0.19 19.14
N LEU A 66 -6.26 1.04 18.68
CA LEU A 66 -5.06 1.81 18.98
C LEU A 66 -5.09 2.43 20.39
N GLU A 67 -6.27 2.78 20.91
CA GLU A 67 -6.42 3.32 22.26
C GLU A 67 -6.26 2.26 23.38
N ARG A 68 -6.11 0.98 23.03
CA ARG A 68 -5.92 -0.10 24.02
C ARG A 68 -4.47 -0.21 24.45
N SER A 69 -4.25 -0.46 25.72
CA SER A 69 -2.92 -0.72 26.29
C SER A 69 -2.28 -2.03 25.81
N ALA A 70 -3.11 -3.00 25.38
CA ALA A 70 -2.63 -4.27 24.80
C ALA A 70 -3.06 -4.37 23.33
N PRO A 71 -2.12 -4.64 22.40
CA PRO A 71 -2.41 -4.75 20.98
C PRO A 71 -3.39 -5.90 20.69
N ARG A 72 -4.64 -5.57 20.37
CA ARG A 72 -5.65 -6.54 19.92
C ARG A 72 -6.09 -6.19 18.52
N ALA A 73 -5.91 -7.12 17.59
CA ALA A 73 -6.23 -6.90 16.19
C ALA A 73 -7.73 -6.55 16.00
N PRO A 74 -8.03 -5.44 15.31
CA PRO A 74 -9.40 -5.11 14.95
C PRO A 74 -9.94 -6.13 13.95
N ARG A 75 -11.24 -6.44 14.03
CA ARG A 75 -11.87 -7.36 13.08
C ARG A 75 -12.06 -6.67 11.73
N PRO A 76 -11.46 -7.17 10.63
CA PRO A 76 -11.64 -6.59 9.30
C PRO A 76 -13.08 -6.70 8.79
N LEU A 77 -13.50 -5.78 7.94
CA LEU A 77 -14.66 -5.94 7.07
C LEU A 77 -14.30 -6.94 5.97
N ARG A 78 -15.25 -7.79 5.56
CA ARG A 78 -15.02 -8.84 4.57
C ARG A 78 -16.05 -8.79 3.44
N ASP A 79 -15.56 -8.98 2.22
CA ASP A 79 -16.39 -9.12 1.01
C ASP A 79 -15.58 -9.92 -0.03
N ALA A 80 -16.21 -10.88 -0.71
CA ALA A 80 -15.53 -11.77 -1.64
C ALA A 80 -14.92 -11.07 -2.88
N ARG A 81 -15.30 -9.83 -3.17
CA ARG A 81 -14.82 -9.04 -4.31
C ARG A 81 -13.98 -7.84 -3.91
N ARG A 82 -13.63 -7.73 -2.65
CA ARG A 82 -12.89 -6.61 -2.05
C ARG A 82 -11.81 -7.14 -1.13
N PRO A 83 -10.72 -6.42 -0.88
CA PRO A 83 -9.80 -6.80 0.17
C PRO A 83 -10.47 -6.75 1.54
N ASP A 84 -10.05 -7.59 2.47
CA ASP A 84 -10.41 -7.45 3.88
C ASP A 84 -9.91 -6.09 4.38
N LEU A 85 -10.79 -5.27 5.00
CA LEU A 85 -10.48 -3.89 5.35
C LEU A 85 -10.67 -3.60 6.85
N VAL A 86 -9.68 -2.98 7.47
CA VAL A 86 -9.83 -2.20 8.70
C VAL A 86 -10.00 -0.74 8.30
N PRO A 87 -11.23 -0.20 8.40
CA PRO A 87 -11.51 1.13 7.89
C PRO A 87 -10.97 2.23 8.82
N THR A 88 -10.64 3.35 8.23
CA THR A 88 -10.26 4.58 8.93
C THR A 88 -11.43 5.23 9.67
N HIS A 89 -11.11 6.24 10.48
CA HIS A 89 -12.07 7.13 11.14
C HIS A 89 -11.46 8.53 11.29
N PRO A 90 -12.22 9.64 11.16
CA PRO A 90 -11.68 10.99 11.31
C PRO A 90 -10.90 11.24 12.61
N LEU A 91 -11.33 10.61 13.73
CA LEU A 91 -10.61 10.69 15.01
C LEU A 91 -9.22 10.06 14.99
N LEU A 92 -8.85 9.35 13.91
CA LEU A 92 -7.50 8.80 13.77
C LEU A 92 -6.44 9.91 13.75
N SER A 93 -6.79 11.09 13.26
CA SER A 93 -5.93 12.29 13.32
C SER A 93 -5.61 12.75 14.74
N GLU A 94 -6.45 12.39 15.72
CA GLU A 94 -6.34 12.77 17.13
C GLU A 94 -5.61 11.71 17.97
N VAL A 95 -5.33 10.53 17.40
CA VAL A 95 -4.61 9.45 18.09
C VAL A 95 -3.17 9.89 18.37
N MET A 96 -2.79 9.90 19.63
CA MET A 96 -1.51 10.45 20.12
C MET A 96 -0.45 9.40 20.39
N LEU A 97 -0.57 8.21 19.83
CA LEU A 97 0.48 7.18 19.90
C LEU A 97 1.77 7.67 19.26
N ASN A 98 2.89 7.32 19.86
CA ASN A 98 4.18 7.50 19.19
C ASN A 98 4.36 6.46 18.06
N PRO A 99 5.29 6.67 17.12
CA PRO A 99 5.49 5.75 16.01
C PRO A 99 5.83 4.31 16.44
N ASP A 100 6.57 4.12 17.53
CA ASP A 100 6.98 2.80 18.01
C ASP A 100 5.77 2.03 18.59
N GLU A 101 4.92 2.70 19.40
CA GLU A 101 3.68 2.09 19.91
C GLU A 101 2.73 1.65 18.79
N LEU A 102 2.62 2.46 17.72
CA LEU A 102 1.82 2.10 16.57
C LEU A 102 2.44 0.92 15.81
N ALA A 103 3.77 0.90 15.70
CA ALA A 103 4.52 -0.18 15.09
C ALA A 103 4.24 -1.51 15.83
N ASP A 104 4.34 -1.51 17.15
CA ASP A 104 4.03 -2.66 18.01
C ASP A 104 2.61 -3.17 17.79
N HIS A 105 1.63 -2.26 17.63
CA HIS A 105 0.25 -2.63 17.34
C HIS A 105 0.11 -3.33 15.98
N ILE A 106 0.72 -2.77 14.94
CA ILE A 106 0.64 -3.33 13.58
C ILE A 106 1.28 -4.70 13.51
N GLU A 107 2.45 -4.89 14.11
CA GLU A 107 3.15 -6.17 14.17
C GLU A 107 2.33 -7.23 14.91
N ALA A 108 1.81 -6.88 16.10
CA ALA A 108 0.96 -7.78 16.86
C ALA A 108 -0.35 -8.12 16.12
N TRP A 109 -0.92 -7.20 15.35
CA TRP A 109 -2.11 -7.48 14.55
C TRP A 109 -1.80 -8.42 13.38
N ARG A 110 -0.67 -8.20 12.66
CA ARG A 110 -0.18 -9.12 11.62
C ARG A 110 -0.08 -10.55 12.16
N ASP A 111 0.53 -10.71 13.33
CA ASP A 111 0.72 -12.03 13.95
C ASP A 111 -0.62 -12.66 14.35
N GLN A 112 -1.55 -11.88 14.93
CA GLN A 112 -2.89 -12.36 15.30
C GLN A 112 -3.75 -12.72 14.08
N TRP A 113 -3.61 -12.00 12.93
CA TRP A 113 -4.30 -12.36 11.69
C TRP A 113 -3.61 -13.53 10.97
N GLY A 114 -2.31 -13.75 11.19
CA GLY A 114 -1.50 -14.72 10.45
C GLY A 114 -1.47 -14.45 8.95
N ARG A 115 -1.56 -13.18 8.55
CA ARG A 115 -1.68 -12.74 7.15
C ARG A 115 -0.83 -11.52 6.88
N ARG A 116 -0.43 -11.34 5.62
CA ARG A 116 0.17 -10.09 5.15
C ARG A 116 -0.73 -8.89 5.46
N VAL A 117 -0.11 -7.75 5.73
CA VAL A 117 -0.81 -6.49 6.00
C VAL A 117 -0.39 -5.46 4.96
N VAL A 118 -1.35 -4.74 4.40
CA VAL A 118 -1.10 -3.57 3.54
C VAL A 118 -1.60 -2.33 4.27
N LEU A 119 -0.74 -1.33 4.41
CA LEU A 119 -1.03 -0.07 5.07
C LEU A 119 -1.21 1.03 4.01
N ASP A 120 -2.40 1.60 3.89
CA ASP A 120 -2.61 2.81 3.09
C ASP A 120 -2.32 4.03 3.93
N THR A 121 -1.33 4.84 3.55
CA THR A 121 -0.84 5.95 4.36
C THR A 121 -1.38 7.29 3.88
N HIS A 122 -1.58 8.23 4.81
CA HIS A 122 -1.87 9.62 4.50
C HIS A 122 -0.74 10.23 3.64
N PRO A 123 -1.03 11.11 2.67
CA PRO A 123 -0.01 11.80 1.89
C PRO A 123 0.82 12.74 2.75
N GLY A 124 2.13 12.76 2.53
CA GLY A 124 3.07 13.59 3.29
C GLY A 124 3.58 12.92 4.58
N THR A 125 4.09 13.74 5.49
CA THR A 125 4.61 13.30 6.80
C THR A 125 3.50 13.26 7.84
N SER A 126 3.35 12.14 8.54
CA SER A 126 2.46 12.00 9.68
C SER A 126 3.01 10.94 10.62
N ARG A 127 2.69 11.00 11.92
CA ARG A 127 3.11 10.00 12.91
C ARG A 127 2.70 8.58 12.48
N LEU A 128 1.46 8.43 12.00
CA LEU A 128 0.94 7.14 11.52
C LEU A 128 1.68 6.67 10.25
N GLY A 129 2.00 7.60 9.35
CA GLY A 129 2.80 7.31 8.16
C GLY A 129 4.23 6.92 8.51
N ASP A 130 4.88 7.63 9.45
CA ASP A 130 6.24 7.32 9.90
C ASP A 130 6.30 5.95 10.56
N ALA A 131 5.34 5.60 11.40
CA ALA A 131 5.24 4.27 11.99
C ALA A 131 4.97 3.18 10.95
N ALA A 132 4.08 3.43 9.98
CA ALA A 132 3.82 2.50 8.90
C ALA A 132 5.08 2.21 8.08
N LEU A 133 5.90 3.25 7.83
CA LEU A 133 7.17 3.10 7.13
C LEU A 133 8.20 2.35 7.98
N ALA A 134 8.23 2.58 9.30
CA ALA A 134 9.19 1.95 10.20
C ALA A 134 9.02 0.43 10.31
N VAL A 135 7.75 -0.06 10.28
CA VAL A 135 7.45 -1.50 10.40
C VAL A 135 7.38 -2.23 9.06
N ALA A 136 7.39 -1.49 7.94
CA ALA A 136 7.20 -2.09 6.63
C ALA A 136 8.42 -2.92 6.20
N ASP A 137 8.18 -4.19 5.87
CA ASP A 137 9.16 -5.04 5.18
C ASP A 137 9.39 -4.59 3.74
N LEU A 138 8.41 -3.90 3.14
CA LEU A 138 8.50 -3.32 1.80
C LEU A 138 7.65 -2.04 1.73
N VAL A 139 8.18 -0.98 1.11
CA VAL A 139 7.46 0.27 0.88
C VAL A 139 7.15 0.43 -0.60
N VAL A 140 5.88 0.33 -0.97
CA VAL A 140 5.41 0.50 -2.35
C VAL A 140 5.08 1.97 -2.59
N CYS A 141 5.78 2.58 -3.55
CA CYS A 141 5.62 3.99 -3.88
C CYS A 141 5.12 4.19 -5.32
N PRO A 142 3.86 4.61 -5.53
CA PRO A 142 3.40 4.99 -6.86
C PRO A 142 4.08 6.27 -7.33
N ILE A 143 4.60 6.25 -8.58
CA ILE A 143 5.30 7.38 -9.21
C ILE A 143 4.49 7.92 -10.36
N LEU A 144 4.22 9.23 -10.37
CA LEU A 144 3.77 9.93 -11.58
C LEU A 144 4.97 10.49 -12.34
N LEU A 145 4.97 10.32 -13.67
CA LEU A 145 6.00 10.86 -14.56
C LEU A 145 5.74 12.36 -14.84
N GLU A 146 5.66 13.14 -13.76
CA GLU A 146 5.37 14.58 -13.76
C GLU A 146 6.37 15.33 -12.85
N PRO A 147 6.77 16.59 -13.19
CA PRO A 147 7.82 17.30 -12.45
C PRO A 147 7.53 17.49 -10.96
N LYS A 148 6.31 17.91 -10.59
CA LYS A 148 5.94 18.18 -9.19
C LYS A 148 5.97 16.92 -8.29
N PRO A 149 5.34 15.79 -8.65
CA PRO A 149 5.44 14.55 -7.90
C PRO A 149 6.89 14.07 -7.74
N LEU A 150 7.71 14.16 -8.79
CA LEU A 150 9.11 13.74 -8.73
C LEU A 150 9.96 14.61 -7.80
N ASN A 151 9.68 15.93 -7.72
CA ASN A 151 10.36 16.79 -6.75
C ASN A 151 10.04 16.37 -5.30
N SER A 152 8.77 16.10 -5.01
CA SER A 152 8.35 15.65 -3.68
C SER A 152 8.92 14.28 -3.33
N LEU A 153 9.02 13.37 -4.30
CA LEU A 153 9.65 12.07 -4.13
C LEU A 153 11.14 12.20 -3.82
N THR A 154 11.85 13.14 -4.46
CA THR A 154 13.27 13.41 -4.16
C THR A 154 13.48 13.71 -2.67
N GLY A 155 12.69 14.64 -2.11
CA GLY A 155 12.77 14.97 -0.67
C GLY A 155 12.52 13.77 0.22
N MET A 156 11.46 12.99 -0.07
CA MET A 156 11.10 11.80 0.71
C MET A 156 12.22 10.74 0.71
N LEU A 157 12.88 10.52 -0.43
CA LEU A 157 13.98 9.56 -0.53
C LEU A 157 15.26 10.06 0.15
N GLN A 158 15.50 11.37 0.18
CA GLN A 158 16.63 11.96 0.93
C GLN A 158 16.44 11.82 2.44
N GLU A 159 15.20 11.97 2.92
CA GLU A 159 14.88 11.81 4.34
C GLU A 159 14.91 10.33 4.78
N ARG A 160 14.64 9.40 3.87
CA ARG A 160 14.49 7.96 4.16
C ARG A 160 15.20 7.08 3.13
N PRO A 161 16.54 7.19 3.01
CA PRO A 161 17.32 6.51 1.95
C PRO A 161 17.33 4.99 2.10
N ASP A 162 17.27 4.47 3.33
CA ASP A 162 17.49 3.06 3.66
C ASP A 162 16.21 2.23 3.74
N HIS A 163 15.03 2.83 3.51
CA HIS A 163 13.78 2.08 3.49
C HIS A 163 13.72 1.14 2.27
N PRO A 164 13.10 -0.03 2.40
CA PRO A 164 12.99 -1.04 1.35
C PRO A 164 11.97 -0.61 0.28
N TRP A 165 12.33 0.38 -0.52
CA TRP A 165 11.46 0.95 -1.56
C TRP A 165 11.31 0.04 -2.77
N VAL A 166 10.08 -0.08 -3.26
CA VAL A 166 9.75 -0.51 -4.62
C VAL A 166 8.85 0.54 -5.29
N PHE A 167 9.15 0.90 -6.51
CA PHE A 167 8.45 1.95 -7.23
C PHE A 167 7.51 1.39 -8.26
N VAL A 168 6.29 1.94 -8.35
CA VAL A 168 5.30 1.58 -9.36
C VAL A 168 4.99 2.82 -10.20
N PRO A 169 5.50 2.91 -11.44
CA PRO A 169 5.09 3.97 -12.36
C PRO A 169 3.57 3.89 -12.59
N ASN A 170 2.84 4.94 -12.19
CA ASN A 170 1.38 4.95 -12.20
C ASN A 170 0.81 6.06 -13.08
N MET A 171 -0.39 5.85 -13.61
CA MET A 171 -1.06 6.76 -14.53
C MET A 171 -0.18 7.16 -15.72
N VAL A 172 0.62 6.22 -16.21
CA VAL A 172 1.56 6.47 -17.31
C VAL A 172 0.78 6.73 -18.59
N GLY A 173 1.09 7.85 -19.25
CA GLY A 173 0.51 8.19 -20.57
C GLY A 173 1.07 7.29 -21.67
N VAL A 174 0.41 7.30 -22.84
CA VAL A 174 0.81 6.49 -24.02
C VAL A 174 2.26 6.78 -24.47
N SER A 175 2.71 8.03 -24.31
CA SER A 175 4.05 8.46 -24.69
C SER A 175 4.63 9.34 -23.58
N PRO A 176 5.16 8.75 -22.50
CA PRO A 176 5.74 9.54 -21.44
C PRO A 176 7.02 10.26 -21.92
N PRO A 177 7.27 11.50 -21.48
CA PRO A 177 8.46 12.24 -21.88
C PRO A 177 9.75 11.50 -21.48
N ARG A 178 10.67 11.32 -22.43
CA ARG A 178 11.94 10.62 -22.18
C ARG A 178 12.72 11.21 -21.02
N ALA A 179 12.77 12.53 -20.92
CA ALA A 179 13.43 13.22 -19.81
C ALA A 179 12.85 12.84 -18.44
N MET A 180 11.54 12.56 -18.35
CA MET A 180 10.92 12.12 -17.08
C MET A 180 11.30 10.67 -16.75
N ILE A 181 11.40 9.80 -17.73
CA ILE A 181 11.85 8.42 -17.57
C ILE A 181 13.31 8.41 -17.06
N GLU A 182 14.19 9.18 -17.71
CA GLU A 182 15.60 9.30 -17.33
C GLU A 182 15.73 9.87 -15.91
N ARG A 183 14.93 10.86 -15.58
CA ARG A 183 14.90 11.44 -14.24
C ARG A 183 14.44 10.44 -13.18
N VAL A 184 13.40 9.64 -13.44
CA VAL A 184 12.97 8.57 -12.53
C VAL A 184 14.09 7.57 -12.34
N ARG A 185 14.74 7.09 -13.41
CA ARG A 185 15.85 6.15 -13.32
C ARG A 185 16.99 6.67 -12.45
N ALA A 186 17.38 7.94 -12.64
CA ALA A 186 18.39 8.58 -11.82
C ALA A 186 18.00 8.70 -10.35
N LEU A 187 16.70 8.93 -10.07
CA LEU A 187 16.19 9.09 -8.71
C LEU A 187 16.06 7.76 -7.95
N VAL A 188 15.56 6.73 -8.62
CA VAL A 188 15.34 5.43 -7.97
C VAL A 188 16.65 4.61 -7.84
N GLY A 189 17.64 4.85 -8.71
CA GLY A 189 18.90 4.10 -8.73
C GLY A 189 18.65 2.61 -8.97
N ASP A 190 19.29 1.75 -8.17
CA ASP A 190 19.18 0.29 -8.26
C ASP A 190 17.96 -0.30 -7.53
N ARG A 191 17.09 0.55 -6.98
CA ARG A 191 15.89 0.09 -6.29
C ARG A 191 14.89 -0.53 -7.27
N PRO A 192 14.14 -1.57 -6.86
CA PRO A 192 13.15 -2.21 -7.72
C PRO A 192 12.12 -1.25 -8.29
N VAL A 193 11.80 -1.41 -9.57
CA VAL A 193 10.74 -0.69 -10.28
C VAL A 193 9.83 -1.72 -10.92
N ALA A 194 8.59 -1.78 -10.47
CA ALA A 194 7.59 -2.68 -11.02
C ALA A 194 7.03 -2.20 -12.36
N SER A 195 6.32 -3.09 -13.04
CA SER A 195 5.63 -2.82 -14.30
C SER A 195 4.73 -1.59 -14.22
N PRO A 196 4.69 -0.73 -15.24
CA PRO A 196 3.92 0.49 -15.20
C PRO A 196 2.42 0.22 -15.32
N ILE A 197 1.63 1.01 -14.60
CA ILE A 197 0.16 1.08 -14.71
C ILE A 197 -0.19 2.32 -15.52
N GLY A 198 -0.91 2.14 -16.62
CA GLY A 198 -1.34 3.23 -17.50
C GLY A 198 -2.44 4.10 -16.91
N ARG A 199 -2.67 5.24 -17.57
CA ARG A 199 -3.81 6.11 -17.24
C ARG A 199 -5.09 5.54 -17.85
N HIS A 200 -5.91 4.89 -17.05
CA HIS A 200 -7.17 4.27 -17.48
C HIS A 200 -8.39 5.07 -16.98
N ALA A 201 -9.15 5.64 -17.93
CA ALA A 201 -10.39 6.37 -17.60
C ALA A 201 -11.42 5.50 -16.88
N VAL A 202 -11.41 4.17 -17.12
CA VAL A 202 -12.29 3.22 -16.47
C VAL A 202 -12.01 3.11 -14.96
N LEU A 203 -10.76 3.27 -14.52
CA LEU A 203 -10.40 3.29 -13.10
C LEU A 203 -10.85 4.59 -12.45
N ALA A 204 -10.63 5.74 -13.10
CA ALA A 204 -11.02 7.05 -12.59
C ALA A 204 -12.55 7.24 -12.47
N ARG A 205 -13.34 6.52 -13.29
CA ARG A 205 -14.82 6.59 -13.30
C ARG A 205 -15.47 5.42 -12.58
N ARG A 206 -14.71 4.62 -11.87
CA ARG A 206 -15.20 3.39 -11.27
C ARG A 206 -16.17 3.69 -10.13
N VAL A 207 -17.39 3.20 -10.27
CA VAL A 207 -18.47 3.37 -9.28
C VAL A 207 -18.61 2.13 -8.38
N ARG A 208 -18.09 0.98 -8.84
CA ARG A 208 -18.22 -0.29 -8.13
C ARG A 208 -16.98 -0.58 -7.28
N PRO A 209 -17.14 -0.92 -6.01
CA PRO A 209 -16.02 -1.09 -5.06
C PRO A 209 -15.28 -2.44 -5.16
N GLY A 210 -15.64 -3.35 -6.08
CA GLY A 210 -14.90 -4.62 -6.25
C GLY A 210 -13.46 -4.41 -6.72
N ALA A 211 -12.47 -5.17 -6.25
CA ALA A 211 -11.09 -5.06 -6.73
C ALA A 211 -10.97 -5.50 -8.20
N VAL A 212 -10.19 -4.77 -9.00
CA VAL A 212 -9.99 -5.06 -10.42
C VAL A 212 -9.29 -6.41 -10.58
N VAL A 213 -8.31 -6.68 -9.73
CA VAL A 213 -7.57 -7.95 -9.74
C VAL A 213 -8.45 -9.17 -9.46
N LEU A 214 -9.61 -8.99 -8.80
CA LEU A 214 -10.56 -10.07 -8.50
C LEU A 214 -11.71 -10.17 -9.52
N GLU A 215 -11.74 -9.32 -10.56
CA GLU A 215 -12.81 -9.35 -11.56
C GLU A 215 -12.60 -10.51 -12.52
N HIS A 216 -13.53 -11.48 -12.52
CA HIS A 216 -13.44 -12.70 -13.35
C HIS A 216 -13.78 -12.49 -14.83
N ARG A 217 -14.58 -11.48 -15.15
CA ARG A 217 -15.02 -11.20 -16.51
C ARG A 217 -14.99 -9.71 -16.82
N PRO A 218 -13.78 -9.11 -16.85
CA PRO A 218 -13.65 -7.69 -17.13
C PRO A 218 -14.06 -7.38 -18.58
N GLY A 219 -14.77 -6.28 -18.77
CA GLY A 219 -14.93 -5.73 -20.11
C GLY A 219 -13.58 -5.28 -20.68
N ARG A 220 -13.46 -5.16 -22.01
CA ARG A 220 -12.20 -4.91 -22.73
C ARG A 220 -11.33 -3.78 -22.13
N ALA A 221 -11.92 -2.65 -21.76
CA ALA A 221 -11.19 -1.52 -21.17
C ALA A 221 -10.66 -1.83 -19.76
N LEU A 222 -11.42 -2.60 -18.97
CA LEU A 222 -11.03 -3.02 -17.63
C LEU A 222 -10.02 -4.15 -17.67
N ALA A 223 -10.10 -5.06 -18.65
CA ALA A 223 -9.17 -6.17 -18.84
C ALA A 223 -7.73 -5.67 -19.01
N ARG A 224 -7.52 -4.62 -19.80
CA ARG A 224 -6.20 -4.01 -19.95
C ARG A 224 -5.67 -3.42 -18.64
N ALA A 225 -6.51 -2.69 -17.91
CA ALA A 225 -6.12 -2.15 -16.61
C ALA A 225 -5.82 -3.27 -15.60
N GLN A 226 -6.60 -4.35 -15.61
CA GLN A 226 -6.40 -5.53 -14.79
C GLN A 226 -5.05 -6.19 -15.08
N GLU A 227 -4.72 -6.41 -16.35
CA GLU A 227 -3.47 -7.01 -16.77
C GLU A 227 -2.25 -6.23 -16.27
N GLU A 228 -2.26 -4.90 -16.42
CA GLU A 228 -1.19 -4.02 -15.93
C GLU A 228 -1.10 -4.01 -14.39
N ILE A 229 -2.23 -3.99 -13.68
CA ILE A 229 -2.25 -4.05 -12.21
C ILE A 229 -1.76 -5.41 -11.72
N LEU A 230 -2.18 -6.52 -12.35
CA LEU A 230 -1.73 -7.86 -11.99
C LEU A 230 -0.24 -8.05 -12.22
N ALA A 231 0.32 -7.47 -13.30
CA ALA A 231 1.76 -7.48 -13.54
C ALA A 231 2.51 -6.75 -12.41
N ALA A 232 2.13 -5.50 -12.11
CA ALA A 232 2.77 -4.72 -11.07
C ALA A 232 2.65 -5.37 -9.67
N THR A 233 1.45 -5.83 -9.29
CA THR A 233 1.22 -6.48 -8.00
C THR A 233 1.88 -7.85 -7.89
N GLY A 234 2.02 -8.58 -9.01
CA GLY A 234 2.73 -9.86 -9.11
C GLY A 234 4.23 -9.70 -8.85
N GLU A 235 4.85 -8.64 -9.37
CA GLU A 235 6.26 -8.33 -9.12
C GLU A 235 6.49 -7.92 -7.64
N VAL A 236 5.59 -7.14 -7.05
CA VAL A 236 5.63 -6.84 -5.61
C VAL A 236 5.49 -8.12 -4.78
N ARG A 237 4.57 -9.02 -5.16
CA ARG A 237 4.42 -10.32 -4.51
C ARG A 237 5.71 -11.13 -4.54
N ALA A 238 6.38 -11.21 -5.70
CA ALA A 238 7.63 -11.95 -5.84
C ALA A 238 8.72 -11.43 -4.89
N LEU A 239 8.85 -10.10 -4.74
CA LEU A 239 9.76 -9.50 -3.78
C LEU A 239 9.43 -9.87 -2.32
N LEU A 240 8.14 -9.91 -1.97
CA LEU A 240 7.70 -10.32 -0.64
C LEU A 240 7.95 -11.81 -0.38
N ASP A 241 7.66 -12.67 -1.35
CA ASP A 241 7.92 -14.11 -1.26
C ASP A 241 9.43 -14.39 -1.06
N GLU A 242 10.30 -13.63 -1.73
CA GLU A 242 11.75 -13.69 -1.52
C GLU A 242 12.16 -13.21 -0.13
N LEU A 243 11.53 -12.15 0.41
CA LEU A 243 11.80 -11.65 1.76
C LEU A 243 11.37 -12.65 2.83
N GLU A 244 10.18 -13.25 2.69
CA GLU A 244 9.63 -14.23 3.63
C GLU A 244 10.39 -15.58 3.58
N ALA A 245 11.00 -15.93 2.44
CA ALA A 245 11.80 -17.14 2.28
C ALA A 245 13.21 -17.05 2.88
N ARG A 246 13.68 -15.84 3.24
CA ARG A 246 15.00 -15.67 3.87
C ARG A 246 14.97 -16.18 5.30
N PRO A 247 15.98 -16.96 5.72
CA PRO A 247 16.05 -17.52 7.07
C PRO A 247 16.24 -16.46 8.15
#